data_3f797bb6af6edbba117ad8e13c497e05
#
_entry.id   3f797bb6af6edbba117ad8e13c497e05
#
_cell.length_a   1.000
_cell.length_b   1.000
_cell.length_c   1.000
_cell.angle_alpha   90.00
_cell.angle_beta   90.00
_cell.angle_gamma   90.00
#
_symmetry.space_group_name_H-M   'P 1'
#
loop_
_entity.id
_entity.type
_entity.pdbx_description
1 polymer ?
#
loop_
_entity_poly.entity_id
_entity_poly.type
_entity_poly.pdbx_seq_one_letter_code
_entity_poly.pdbx_strand_id
1 'polypeptide(L)'
;MVSFSNFGSTKSESSTKIQEAVGYLHKYFPNIVVDGEFQADFALNTKMRTDKFPFSKLEDKKVNALIYPNLESANISYKLLKEMYKAESIGPIIMGLNKP
;
A
#
# COMPACT_ATOMS: atom_id res chain seq x y z
N MET A 1 1.02 -0.40 2.41
CA MET A 1 0.62 0.99 2.10
C MET A 1 1.74 1.64 1.29
N VAL A 2 1.41 2.14 0.13
CA VAL A 2 2.41 2.59 -0.85
C VAL A 2 2.62 4.11 -0.84
N SER A 3 3.83 4.51 -1.20
CA SER A 3 4.28 5.90 -1.24
C SER A 3 5.45 6.00 -2.23
N PHE A 4 5.92 7.20 -2.49
CA PHE A 4 7.18 7.39 -3.20
C PHE A 4 8.41 7.25 -2.28
N SER A 5 8.17 7.04 -1.00
CA SER A 5 9.18 6.88 0.06
C SER A 5 9.21 5.44 0.57
N ASN A 6 10.37 4.96 1.01
CA ASN A 6 10.54 3.66 1.66
C ASN A 6 10.93 3.89 3.12
N PHE A 7 10.04 3.56 4.05
CA PHE A 7 10.29 3.56 5.51
C PHE A 7 11.02 4.81 5.99
N GLY A 8 10.50 5.99 5.59
CA GLY A 8 11.06 7.28 6.02
C GLY A 8 12.21 7.80 5.17
N SER A 9 12.50 7.20 4.01
CA SER A 9 13.61 7.65 3.15
C SER A 9 13.39 9.05 2.59
N THR A 10 12.13 9.47 2.41
CA THR A 10 11.79 10.81 1.95
C THR A 10 10.62 11.32 2.78
N LYS A 11 10.81 12.45 3.44
CA LYS A 11 9.76 13.08 4.25
C LYS A 11 8.92 14.01 3.41
N SER A 12 7.61 13.84 3.48
CA SER A 12 6.62 14.70 2.86
C SER A 12 5.32 14.58 3.63
N GLU A 13 4.36 15.44 3.35
CA GLU A 13 3.05 15.35 3.97
C GLU A 13 2.39 14.00 3.66
N SER A 14 2.44 13.56 2.40
CA SER A 14 1.82 12.30 1.99
C SER A 14 2.53 11.07 2.57
N SER A 15 3.87 11.05 2.58
CA SER A 15 4.61 9.91 3.15
C SER A 15 4.45 9.83 4.66
N THR A 16 4.40 10.97 5.35
CA THR A 16 4.16 11.03 6.79
C THR A 16 2.78 10.52 7.14
N LYS A 17 1.78 10.90 6.35
CA LYS A 17 0.40 10.40 6.52
C LYS A 17 0.35 8.88 6.45
N ILE A 18 1.00 8.28 5.48
CA ILE A 18 1.04 6.82 5.33
C ILE A 18 1.80 6.18 6.47
N GLN A 19 2.93 6.75 6.87
CA GLN A 19 3.72 6.24 7.99
C GLN A 19 2.91 6.23 9.29
N GLU A 20 2.17 7.29 9.55
CA GLU A 20 1.29 7.38 10.72
C GLU A 20 0.15 6.35 10.66
N ALA A 21 -0.43 6.16 9.49
CA ALA A 21 -1.50 5.17 9.29
C ALA A 21 -1.00 3.74 9.55
N VAL A 22 0.18 3.41 9.05
CA VAL A 22 0.81 2.11 9.31
C VAL A 22 1.08 1.93 10.81
N GLY A 23 1.64 2.94 11.45
CA GLY A 23 1.89 2.91 12.90
C GLY A 23 0.62 2.71 13.71
N TYR A 24 -0.46 3.37 13.32
CA TYR A 24 -1.76 3.19 13.94
C TYR A 24 -2.27 1.75 13.82
N LEU A 25 -2.17 1.18 12.63
CA LEU A 25 -2.60 -0.20 12.39
C LEU A 25 -1.76 -1.21 13.17
N HIS A 26 -0.44 -1.01 13.24
CA HIS A 26 0.43 -1.88 14.03
C HIS A 26 0.08 -1.85 15.52
N LYS A 27 -0.31 -0.67 16.02
CA LYS A 27 -0.63 -0.49 17.43
C LYS A 27 -2.01 -1.05 17.82
N TYR A 28 -3.02 -0.75 17.02
CA TYR A 28 -4.40 -1.05 17.37
C TYR A 28 -4.98 -2.28 16.69
N PHE A 29 -4.36 -2.73 15.61
CA PHE A 29 -4.81 -3.89 14.84
C PHE A 29 -3.63 -4.81 14.52
N PRO A 30 -2.94 -5.35 15.54
CA PRO A 30 -1.69 -6.09 15.32
C PRO A 30 -1.86 -7.40 14.54
N ASN A 31 -3.11 -7.90 14.41
CA ASN A 31 -3.38 -9.13 13.67
C ASN A 31 -3.52 -8.90 12.16
N ILE A 32 -3.59 -7.65 11.70
CA ILE A 32 -3.63 -7.33 10.29
C ILE A 32 -2.20 -7.32 9.75
N VAL A 33 -1.97 -8.07 8.68
CA VAL A 33 -0.67 -8.10 8.01
C VAL A 33 -0.59 -6.89 7.08
N VAL A 34 0.05 -5.84 7.55
CA VAL A 34 0.19 -4.57 6.82
C VAL A 34 1.54 -3.96 7.14
N ASP A 35 2.14 -3.31 6.15
CA ASP A 35 3.37 -2.55 6.36
C ASP A 35 3.50 -1.41 5.34
N GLY A 36 4.51 -0.61 5.50
CA GLY A 36 4.83 0.56 4.70
C GLY A 36 5.41 1.66 5.61
N GLU A 37 5.55 2.86 5.10
CA GLU A 37 5.37 3.17 3.67
C GLU A 37 6.52 2.58 2.84
N PHE A 38 6.22 2.17 1.61
CA PHE A 38 7.24 1.75 0.66
C PHE A 38 6.76 1.98 -0.79
N GLN A 39 7.71 2.02 -1.70
CA GLN A 39 7.43 2.21 -3.12
C GLN A 39 6.72 0.99 -3.70
N ALA A 40 5.96 1.20 -4.77
CA ALA A 40 5.11 0.15 -5.35
C ALA A 40 5.91 -1.05 -5.87
N ASP A 41 7.11 -0.85 -6.37
CA ASP A 41 7.97 -1.94 -6.82
C ASP A 41 8.39 -2.85 -5.66
N PHE A 42 8.72 -2.27 -4.50
CA PHE A 42 8.99 -3.05 -3.29
C PHE A 42 7.74 -3.76 -2.76
N ALA A 43 6.57 -3.15 -2.94
CA ALA A 43 5.32 -3.78 -2.56
C ALA A 43 5.08 -5.07 -3.35
N LEU A 44 5.33 -5.03 -4.65
CA LEU A 44 4.98 -6.12 -5.56
C LEU A 44 6.12 -7.12 -5.79
N ASN A 45 7.36 -6.74 -5.52
CA ASN A 45 8.52 -7.60 -5.69
C ASN A 45 8.99 -8.13 -4.34
N THR A 46 8.49 -9.30 -3.99
CA THR A 46 8.75 -9.92 -2.68
C THR A 46 10.24 -10.12 -2.42
N LYS A 47 10.98 -10.61 -3.41
CA LYS A 47 12.42 -10.86 -3.26
C LYS A 47 13.19 -9.57 -3.03
N MET A 48 12.92 -8.55 -3.83
CA MET A 48 13.57 -7.24 -3.69
C MET A 48 13.28 -6.63 -2.32
N ARG A 49 12.04 -6.75 -1.86
CA ARG A 49 11.65 -6.26 -0.53
C ARG A 49 12.36 -7.01 0.60
N THR A 50 12.38 -8.34 0.55
CA THR A 50 13.02 -9.13 1.60
C THR A 50 14.53 -8.93 1.62
N ASP A 51 15.17 -8.74 0.48
CA ASP A 51 16.60 -8.49 0.40
C ASP A 51 16.97 -7.12 0.98
N LYS A 52 16.20 -6.08 0.68
CA LYS A 52 16.51 -4.72 1.11
C LYS A 52 15.89 -4.35 2.46
N PHE A 53 14.70 -4.85 2.74
CA PHE A 53 13.95 -4.53 3.96
C PHE A 53 13.54 -5.81 4.69
N PRO A 54 14.52 -6.60 5.19
CA PRO A 54 14.21 -7.87 5.86
C PRO A 54 13.43 -7.70 7.16
N PHE A 55 13.41 -6.48 7.71
CA PHE A 55 12.65 -6.16 8.92
C PHE A 55 11.16 -5.96 8.66
N SER A 56 10.73 -5.92 7.39
CA SER A 56 9.33 -5.67 7.07
C SER A 56 8.42 -6.72 7.69
N LYS A 57 7.30 -6.27 8.23
CA LYS A 57 6.27 -7.15 8.81
C LYS A 57 5.56 -8.02 7.79
N LEU A 58 5.70 -7.72 6.51
CA LEU A 58 5.19 -8.57 5.43
C LEU A 58 6.04 -9.83 5.24
N GLU A 59 7.29 -9.79 5.68
CA GLU A 59 8.25 -10.89 5.49
C GLU A 59 8.31 -11.29 4.00
N ASP A 60 8.17 -12.57 3.70
CA ASP A 60 8.13 -13.09 2.33
C ASP A 60 6.71 -13.22 1.75
N LYS A 61 5.72 -12.67 2.43
CA LYS A 61 4.33 -12.76 2.00
C LYS A 61 4.07 -11.90 0.76
N LYS A 62 3.25 -12.41 -0.13
CA LYS A 62 2.81 -11.65 -1.30
C LYS A 62 1.73 -10.65 -0.88
N VAL A 63 1.82 -9.45 -1.45
CA VAL A 63 0.83 -8.41 -1.24
C VAL A 63 -0.42 -8.72 -2.06
N ASN A 64 -1.58 -8.62 -1.43
CA ASN A 64 -2.87 -8.83 -2.10
C ASN A 64 -3.76 -7.57 -2.11
N ALA A 65 -3.31 -6.50 -1.48
CA ALA A 65 -4.01 -5.22 -1.48
C ALA A 65 -3.00 -4.08 -1.38
N LEU A 66 -3.17 -3.08 -2.23
CA LEU A 66 -2.36 -1.86 -2.22
C LEU A 66 -3.21 -0.71 -1.73
N ILE A 67 -2.75 -0.02 -0.70
CA ILE A 67 -3.41 1.17 -0.17
C ILE A 67 -2.59 2.39 -0.59
N TYR A 68 -3.22 3.28 -1.33
CA TYR A 68 -2.60 4.47 -1.91
C TYR A 68 -2.76 5.69 -0.99
N PRO A 69 -1.86 6.66 -1.11
CA PRO A 69 -1.91 7.84 -0.23
C PRO A 69 -3.06 8.81 -0.56
N ASN A 70 -3.61 8.75 -1.77
CA ASN A 70 -4.67 9.64 -2.20
C ASN A 70 -5.43 9.04 -3.39
N LEU A 71 -6.58 9.63 -3.70
CA LEU A 71 -7.45 9.17 -4.79
C LEU A 71 -6.77 9.32 -6.15
N GLU A 72 -6.03 10.38 -6.36
CA GLU A 72 -5.39 10.65 -7.66
C GLU A 72 -4.41 9.53 -8.02
N SER A 73 -3.50 9.17 -7.11
CA SER A 73 -2.54 8.10 -7.35
C SER A 73 -3.21 6.74 -7.55
N ALA A 74 -4.25 6.45 -6.77
CA ALA A 74 -5.00 5.21 -6.90
C ALA A 74 -5.74 5.13 -8.25
N ASN A 75 -6.37 6.22 -8.65
CA ASN A 75 -7.10 6.28 -9.92
C ASN A 75 -6.18 6.09 -11.12
N ILE A 76 -5.06 6.79 -11.14
CA ILE A 76 -4.07 6.66 -12.23
C ILE A 76 -3.54 5.23 -12.31
N SER A 77 -3.18 4.64 -11.19
CA SER A 77 -2.66 3.28 -11.13
C SER A 77 -3.68 2.25 -11.61
N TYR A 78 -4.92 2.39 -11.17
CA TYR A 78 -6.01 1.50 -11.56
C TYR A 78 -6.26 1.56 -13.07
N LYS A 79 -6.36 2.77 -13.62
CA LYS A 79 -6.60 2.95 -15.07
C LYS A 79 -5.45 2.41 -15.90
N LEU A 80 -4.22 2.63 -15.45
CA LEU A 80 -3.02 2.15 -16.12
C LEU A 80 -2.98 0.61 -16.15
N LEU A 81 -3.21 -0.02 -15.00
CA LEU A 81 -3.23 -1.49 -14.91
C LEU A 81 -4.33 -2.10 -15.74
N LYS A 82 -5.51 -1.48 -15.74
CA LYS A 82 -6.65 -1.93 -16.53
C LYS A 82 -6.30 -1.99 -18.02
N GLU A 83 -5.64 -0.97 -18.55
CA GLU A 83 -5.27 -0.92 -19.98
C GLU A 83 -4.06 -1.81 -20.31
N MET A 84 -3.03 -1.80 -19.47
CA MET A 84 -1.80 -2.55 -19.75
C MET A 84 -1.98 -4.05 -19.64
N TYR A 85 -2.75 -4.50 -18.65
CA TYR A 85 -2.91 -5.93 -18.37
C TYR A 85 -4.32 -6.45 -18.69
N LYS A 86 -5.19 -5.60 -19.23
CA LYS A 86 -6.59 -5.93 -19.50
C LYS A 86 -7.31 -6.47 -18.27
N ALA A 87 -6.94 -5.98 -17.10
CA ALA A 87 -7.54 -6.38 -15.84
C ALA A 87 -9.02 -5.99 -15.80
N GLU A 88 -9.85 -6.87 -15.24
CA GLU A 88 -11.25 -6.56 -15.01
C GLU A 88 -11.39 -5.57 -13.86
N SER A 89 -12.35 -4.67 -14.00
CA SER A 89 -12.65 -3.66 -13.00
C SER A 89 -13.99 -3.96 -12.35
N ILE A 90 -13.97 -4.06 -11.02
CA ILE A 90 -15.18 -4.18 -10.21
C ILE A 90 -15.22 -2.96 -9.30
N GLY A 91 -16.25 -2.20 -9.40
CA GLY A 91 -16.38 -1.05 -8.52
C GLY A 91 -16.71 0.22 -9.30
N PRO A 92 -16.69 1.37 -8.61
CA PRO A 92 -16.21 1.55 -7.22
C PRO A 92 -17.12 0.89 -6.18
N ILE A 93 -16.50 0.47 -5.07
CA ILE A 93 -17.21 -0.05 -3.91
C ILE A 93 -17.07 0.98 -2.79
N ILE A 94 -18.20 1.43 -2.24
CA ILE A 94 -18.22 2.43 -1.20
C ILE A 94 -18.25 1.72 0.16
N MET A 95 -17.28 2.06 1.01
CA MET A 95 -17.13 1.50 2.35
C MET A 95 -17.36 2.57 3.42
N GLY A 96 -17.63 2.13 4.62
CA GLY A 96 -17.77 3.05 5.76
C GLY A 96 -19.17 3.61 5.96
N LEU A 97 -20.15 3.15 5.22
CA LEU A 97 -21.55 3.50 5.41
C LEU A 97 -22.20 2.56 6.42
N ASN A 98 -23.20 3.06 7.15
CA ASN A 98 -23.94 2.25 8.14
C ASN A 98 -24.76 1.15 7.47
N LYS A 99 -25.15 1.34 6.22
CA LYS A 99 -25.86 0.35 5.40
C LYS A 99 -25.17 0.25 4.06
N PRO A 100 -24.85 -0.95 3.64
CA PRO A 100 -24.26 -1.18 2.33
C PRO A 100 -25.21 -0.77 1.19
#